data_7566d25166acf8fe6ad119e6c43c670b
#
_entry.id   7566d25166acf8fe6ad119e6c43c670b
#
_cell.length_a   1.000
_cell.length_b   1.000
_cell.length_c   1.000
_cell.angle_alpha   90.00
_cell.angle_beta   90.00
_cell.angle_gamma   90.00
#
_symmetry.space_group_name_H-M   'P 1'
#
loop_
_entity.id
_entity.type
_entity.pdbx_description
1 polymer ?
#
loop_
_entity_poly.entity_id
_entity_poly.type
_entity_poly.pdbx_seq_one_letter_code
_entity_poly.pdbx_strand_id
1 'polypeptide(L)'
;MRKWTLLLVLTLFPLLAGSGTVASSEAAESPKRINKAIELLERGQPIYYTGGHGGYEEGRKLARTWADYINYEMEHGSYDVTALRRFMQGLVDGGPTPSGHRTPAVICTLPVGGIDEATMKANYWMVQQILATGAHGILLCHARTPGAVQVLVQAARYPFHRQGVGSALEEGLRGSGGQGYASQIWGVGGDRYLELADPWP
;
A
#
# COMPACT_ATOMS: atom_id res chain seq x y z
N MET A 1 -37.50 65.50 54.50
CA MET A 1 -36.50 64.42 54.44
C MET A 1 -37.25 63.09 54.31
N ARG A 2 -37.35 62.54 53.07
CA ARG A 2 -38.04 61.30 52.78
C ARG A 2 -37.00 60.18 52.62
N LYS A 3 -37.04 59.16 53.49
CA LYS A 3 -36.24 57.96 53.43
C LYS A 3 -36.89 57.00 52.46
N TRP A 4 -36.17 56.61 51.42
CA TRP A 4 -36.58 55.56 50.52
C TRP A 4 -35.91 54.25 50.97
N THR A 5 -36.71 53.26 51.34
CA THR A 5 -36.25 51.93 51.70
C THR A 5 -36.24 51.11 50.39
N LEU A 6 -35.05 50.66 50.02
CA LEU A 6 -34.88 49.80 48.85
C LEU A 6 -35.15 48.36 49.28
N LEU A 7 -36.18 47.76 48.71
CA LEU A 7 -36.54 46.35 48.93
C LEU A 7 -35.73 45.52 47.87
N LEU A 8 -34.77 44.70 48.35
CA LEU A 8 -34.01 43.78 47.50
C LEU A 8 -34.78 42.48 47.41
N VAL A 9 -35.38 42.16 46.24
CA VAL A 9 -36.00 40.89 45.98
C VAL A 9 -34.96 39.93 45.39
N LEU A 10 -34.50 38.95 46.18
CA LEU A 10 -33.62 37.87 45.74
C LEU A 10 -34.46 36.76 45.07
N THR A 11 -34.44 36.70 43.74
CA THR A 11 -35.00 35.56 43.02
C THR A 11 -33.96 34.46 42.90
N LEU A 12 -34.16 33.37 43.62
CA LEU A 12 -33.38 32.11 43.44
C LEU A 12 -33.81 31.44 42.14
N PHE A 13 -32.92 31.39 41.16
CA PHE A 13 -33.06 30.50 39.99
C PHE A 13 -32.46 29.13 40.32
N PRO A 14 -33.16 28.04 40.14
CA PRO A 14 -32.53 26.72 40.27
C PRO A 14 -31.63 26.46 39.04
N LEU A 15 -30.35 26.18 39.32
CA LEU A 15 -29.36 25.71 38.34
C LEU A 15 -29.71 24.26 37.99
N LEU A 16 -30.39 24.02 36.89
CA LEU A 16 -30.51 22.69 36.28
C LEU A 16 -29.15 22.34 35.67
N ALA A 17 -28.38 21.54 36.40
CA ALA A 17 -27.16 20.88 35.86
C ALA A 17 -27.61 19.82 34.83
N GLY A 18 -27.69 20.22 33.59
CA GLY A 18 -27.84 19.29 32.47
C GLY A 18 -26.49 18.56 32.28
N SER A 19 -26.43 17.29 32.69
CA SER A 19 -25.34 16.37 32.35
C SER A 19 -25.42 16.07 30.87
N GLY A 20 -24.87 16.95 30.03
CA GLY A 20 -24.62 16.66 28.62
C GLY A 20 -23.52 15.63 28.53
N THR A 21 -23.87 14.36 28.30
CA THR A 21 -22.96 13.35 27.79
C THR A 21 -22.50 13.85 26.42
N VAL A 22 -21.26 14.36 26.36
CA VAL A 22 -20.57 14.57 25.11
C VAL A 22 -20.29 13.18 24.56
N ALA A 23 -21.14 12.71 23.63
CA ALA A 23 -20.84 11.56 22.83
C ALA A 23 -19.60 11.95 22.02
N SER A 24 -18.45 11.39 22.37
CA SER A 24 -17.29 11.41 21.52
C SER A 24 -17.70 10.73 20.22
N SER A 25 -17.86 11.50 19.18
CA SER A 25 -17.93 10.99 17.80
C SER A 25 -16.58 10.28 17.58
N GLU A 26 -16.59 8.96 17.72
CA GLU A 26 -15.54 8.12 17.20
C GLU A 26 -15.51 8.38 15.70
N ALA A 27 -14.53 9.17 15.27
CA ALA A 27 -14.30 9.37 13.84
C ALA A 27 -14.11 7.98 13.25
N ALA A 28 -15.00 7.58 12.35
CA ALA A 28 -14.90 6.31 11.66
C ALA A 28 -13.50 6.20 11.09
N GLU A 29 -12.72 5.26 11.60
CA GLU A 29 -11.34 5.04 11.18
C GLU A 29 -11.39 4.78 9.66
N SER A 30 -10.71 5.62 8.88
CA SER A 30 -10.66 5.46 7.42
C SER A 30 -10.18 4.04 7.10
N PRO A 31 -10.74 3.37 6.09
CA PRO A 31 -10.36 2.00 5.77
C PRO A 31 -8.84 1.93 5.58
N LYS A 32 -8.21 1.04 6.34
CA LYS A 32 -6.77 0.85 6.33
C LYS A 32 -6.30 0.41 4.95
N ARG A 33 -5.30 1.08 4.41
CA ARG A 33 -4.69 0.69 3.11
C ARG A 33 -4.02 -0.68 3.24
N ILE A 34 -3.75 -1.31 2.10
CA ILE A 34 -3.16 -2.66 2.08
C ILE A 34 -1.79 -2.73 2.76
N ASN A 35 -1.05 -1.63 2.78
CA ASN A 35 0.23 -1.52 3.48
C ASN A 35 0.50 -0.09 3.97
N LYS A 36 1.42 0.04 4.92
CA LYS A 36 1.82 1.31 5.54
C LYS A 36 2.44 2.28 4.55
N ALA A 37 3.19 1.80 3.56
CA ALA A 37 3.86 2.69 2.61
C ALA A 37 2.86 3.55 1.83
N ILE A 38 1.75 2.95 1.37
CA ILE A 38 0.68 3.69 0.69
C ILE A 38 0.06 4.74 1.63
N GLU A 39 -0.24 4.39 2.88
CA GLU A 39 -0.82 5.33 3.85
C GLU A 39 0.09 6.54 4.11
N LEU A 40 1.39 6.33 4.19
CA LEU A 40 2.36 7.41 4.39
C LEU A 40 2.44 8.34 3.16
N LEU A 41 2.52 7.75 1.97
CA LEU A 41 2.59 8.52 0.72
C LEU A 41 1.31 9.35 0.48
N GLU A 42 0.14 8.82 0.79
CA GLU A 42 -1.13 9.57 0.73
C GLU A 42 -1.16 10.79 1.67
N ARG A 43 -0.42 10.71 2.77
CA ARG A 43 -0.26 11.80 3.73
C ARG A 43 0.91 12.74 3.38
N GLY A 44 1.54 12.56 2.21
CA GLY A 44 2.73 13.33 1.79
C GLY A 44 3.96 13.06 2.65
N GLN A 45 4.04 11.92 3.33
CA GLN A 45 5.15 11.54 4.18
C GLN A 45 6.18 10.69 3.42
N PRO A 46 7.46 10.82 3.74
CA PRO A 46 8.48 9.95 3.18
C PRO A 46 8.31 8.51 3.67
N ILE A 47 8.75 7.56 2.87
CA ILE A 47 8.84 6.14 3.22
C ILE A 47 10.29 5.70 3.28
N TYR A 48 10.60 4.84 4.25
CA TYR A 48 11.95 4.31 4.47
C TYR A 48 11.99 2.82 4.21
N TYR A 49 13.10 2.32 3.67
CA TYR A 49 13.21 0.92 3.32
C TYR A 49 14.37 0.21 4.02
N THR A 50 14.26 -1.11 4.03
CA THR A 50 15.37 -2.03 4.29
C THR A 50 15.53 -2.98 3.11
N GLY A 51 16.74 -3.50 2.91
CA GLY A 51 16.99 -4.53 1.89
C GLY A 51 16.38 -5.88 2.30
N GLY A 52 15.98 -6.66 1.30
CA GLY A 52 15.50 -8.04 1.46
C GLY A 52 15.94 -8.92 0.30
N HIS A 53 16.13 -10.18 0.57
CA HIS A 53 16.48 -11.23 -0.41
C HIS A 53 16.17 -12.61 0.17
N GLY A 54 16.41 -13.68 -0.59
CA GLY A 54 16.25 -15.05 -0.10
C GLY A 54 14.81 -15.51 -0.02
N GLY A 55 14.52 -16.46 0.85
CA GLY A 55 13.24 -17.15 0.90
C GLY A 55 12.51 -17.02 2.23
N TYR A 56 11.84 -18.12 2.62
CA TYR A 56 10.89 -18.14 3.73
C TYR A 56 11.45 -17.62 5.06
N GLU A 57 12.63 -18.08 5.49
CA GLU A 57 13.18 -17.71 6.79
C GLU A 57 13.54 -16.22 6.85
N GLU A 58 14.04 -15.66 5.74
CA GLU A 58 14.33 -14.23 5.68
C GLU A 58 13.03 -13.40 5.70
N GLY A 59 11.97 -13.86 5.01
CA GLY A 59 10.65 -13.25 5.10
C GLY A 59 10.14 -13.22 6.54
N ARG A 60 10.25 -14.32 7.28
CA ARG A 60 9.84 -14.37 8.70
C ARG A 60 10.60 -13.38 9.58
N LYS A 61 11.89 -13.23 9.38
CA LYS A 61 12.70 -12.25 10.14
C LYS A 61 12.28 -10.81 9.86
N LEU A 62 11.96 -10.50 8.58
CA LEU A 62 11.62 -9.16 8.15
C LEU A 62 10.13 -8.79 8.32
N ALA A 63 9.28 -9.72 8.70
CA ALA A 63 7.84 -9.49 8.87
C ALA A 63 7.51 -8.32 9.83
N ARG A 64 8.33 -8.12 10.84
CA ARG A 64 8.16 -7.06 11.84
C ARG A 64 9.26 -5.99 11.74
N THR A 65 9.77 -5.75 10.53
CA THR A 65 10.79 -4.72 10.29
C THR A 65 10.31 -3.34 10.73
N TRP A 66 11.24 -2.49 11.10
CA TRP A 66 11.01 -1.07 11.36
C TRP A 66 10.65 -0.28 10.08
N ALA A 67 11.14 -0.77 8.93
CA ALA A 67 11.01 -0.08 7.64
C ALA A 67 9.55 -0.07 7.15
N ASP A 68 9.21 0.92 6.36
CA ASP A 68 7.89 1.07 5.77
C ASP A 68 7.70 0.14 4.57
N TYR A 69 8.81 -0.18 3.89
CA TYR A 69 8.83 -1.21 2.85
C TYR A 69 10.16 -1.96 2.79
N ILE A 70 10.11 -3.12 2.16
CA ILE A 70 11.28 -3.94 1.88
C ILE A 70 11.59 -3.80 0.39
N ASN A 71 12.81 -3.39 0.07
CA ASN A 71 13.33 -3.47 -1.29
C ASN A 71 13.90 -4.87 -1.53
N TYR A 72 13.14 -5.72 -2.23
CA TYR A 72 13.56 -7.07 -2.55
C TYR A 72 14.42 -7.05 -3.82
N GLU A 73 15.69 -7.37 -3.64
CA GLU A 73 16.73 -7.16 -4.65
C GLU A 73 16.81 -8.33 -5.64
N MET A 74 16.58 -8.05 -6.93
CA MET A 74 16.79 -8.99 -8.04
C MET A 74 17.60 -8.41 -9.19
N GLU A 75 18.00 -7.13 -9.12
CA GLU A 75 18.79 -6.50 -10.18
C GLU A 75 20.22 -7.06 -10.23
N HIS A 76 20.84 -7.20 -9.06
CA HIS A 76 22.23 -7.67 -8.91
C HIS A 76 22.30 -9.12 -8.40
N GLY A 77 21.16 -9.77 -8.25
CA GLY A 77 21.04 -11.14 -7.76
C GLY A 77 20.36 -12.07 -8.76
N SER A 78 19.97 -13.23 -8.28
CA SER A 78 19.23 -14.20 -9.09
C SER A 78 17.77 -13.74 -9.28
N TYR A 79 17.26 -13.83 -10.49
CA TYR A 79 15.83 -13.73 -10.76
C TYR A 79 15.13 -15.01 -10.30
N ASP A 80 14.82 -15.09 -9.01
CA ASP A 80 14.21 -16.28 -8.37
C ASP A 80 12.84 -15.97 -7.82
N VAL A 81 11.83 -16.15 -8.67
CA VAL A 81 10.42 -15.96 -8.31
C VAL A 81 9.96 -16.97 -7.25
N THR A 82 10.57 -18.18 -7.22
CA THR A 82 10.23 -19.19 -6.21
C THR A 82 10.70 -18.77 -4.82
N ALA A 83 11.92 -18.24 -4.72
CA ALA A 83 12.41 -17.69 -3.47
C ALA A 83 11.55 -16.51 -3.00
N LEU A 84 11.18 -15.59 -3.90
CA LEU A 84 10.30 -14.46 -3.58
C LEU A 84 8.93 -14.94 -3.07
N ARG A 85 8.31 -15.93 -3.71
CA ARG A 85 7.03 -16.51 -3.22
C ARG A 85 7.16 -17.03 -1.79
N ARG A 86 8.25 -17.75 -1.49
CA ARG A 86 8.52 -18.23 -0.14
C ARG A 86 8.79 -17.09 0.84
N PHE A 87 9.49 -16.06 0.39
CA PHE A 87 9.71 -14.85 1.19
C PHE A 87 8.39 -14.17 1.55
N MET A 88 7.48 -13.96 0.60
CA MET A 88 6.15 -13.39 0.85
C MET A 88 5.34 -14.23 1.84
N GLN A 89 5.39 -15.56 1.72
CA GLN A 89 4.76 -16.45 2.71
C GLN A 89 5.40 -16.30 4.09
N GLY A 90 6.73 -16.21 4.16
CA GLY A 90 7.45 -15.97 5.40
C GLY A 90 7.03 -14.66 6.09
N LEU A 91 6.81 -13.58 5.33
CA LEU A 91 6.28 -12.33 5.87
C LEU A 91 4.89 -12.51 6.50
N VAL A 92 4.01 -13.25 5.84
CA VAL A 92 2.66 -13.57 6.39
C VAL A 92 2.77 -14.36 7.69
N ASP A 93 3.57 -15.41 7.71
CA ASP A 93 3.70 -16.31 8.85
C ASP A 93 4.51 -15.70 10.02
N GLY A 94 5.31 -14.67 9.74
CA GLY A 94 6.00 -13.86 10.74
C GLY A 94 5.08 -12.92 11.52
N GLY A 95 3.82 -12.83 11.11
CA GLY A 95 2.77 -12.08 11.78
C GLY A 95 2.71 -10.61 11.37
N PRO A 96 1.70 -9.89 11.83
CA PRO A 96 1.46 -8.52 11.38
C PRO A 96 2.61 -7.57 11.75
N THR A 97 2.74 -6.53 10.96
CA THR A 97 3.69 -5.44 11.23
C THR A 97 3.35 -4.70 12.52
N PRO A 98 4.28 -3.93 13.09
CA PRO A 98 3.96 -3.06 14.23
C PRO A 98 2.83 -2.06 13.97
N SER A 99 2.61 -1.66 12.73
CA SER A 99 1.48 -0.81 12.33
C SER A 99 0.17 -1.58 12.10
N GLY A 100 0.18 -2.90 12.32
CA GLY A 100 -0.99 -3.78 12.22
C GLY A 100 -1.38 -4.17 10.80
N HIS A 101 -0.57 -3.84 9.78
CA HIS A 101 -0.75 -4.38 8.42
C HIS A 101 -0.33 -5.85 8.38
N ARG A 102 -0.92 -6.61 7.46
CA ARG A 102 -0.65 -8.05 7.31
C ARG A 102 0.82 -8.35 7.03
N THR A 103 1.44 -7.56 6.16
CA THR A 103 2.86 -7.62 5.84
C THR A 103 3.42 -6.20 5.62
N PRO A 104 4.74 -6.01 5.70
CA PRO A 104 5.37 -4.83 5.12
C PRO A 104 5.08 -4.75 3.62
N ALA A 105 5.11 -3.56 3.02
CA ALA A 105 5.15 -3.46 1.58
C ALA A 105 6.43 -4.12 1.05
N VAL A 106 6.34 -4.81 -0.10
CA VAL A 106 7.50 -5.35 -0.80
C VAL A 106 7.55 -4.75 -2.19
N ILE A 107 8.63 -4.05 -2.50
CA ILE A 107 8.91 -3.47 -3.81
C ILE A 107 10.14 -4.19 -4.36
N CYS A 108 10.01 -4.76 -5.57
CA CYS A 108 11.09 -5.55 -6.15
C CYS A 108 11.85 -4.76 -7.20
N THR A 109 13.19 -4.79 -7.14
CA THR A 109 14.03 -4.45 -8.29
C THR A 109 14.02 -5.60 -9.29
N LEU A 110 14.21 -5.29 -10.57
CA LEU A 110 14.24 -6.29 -11.63
C LEU A 110 15.58 -6.24 -12.37
N PRO A 111 16.07 -7.37 -12.89
CA PRO A 111 17.28 -7.40 -13.71
C PRO A 111 17.11 -6.68 -15.06
N VAL A 112 15.88 -6.48 -15.52
CA VAL A 112 15.63 -5.66 -16.72
C VAL A 112 15.72 -4.18 -16.38
N GLY A 113 16.64 -3.47 -17.00
CA GLY A 113 16.72 -2.01 -16.90
C GLY A 113 15.75 -1.30 -17.84
N GLY A 114 15.21 -0.16 -17.38
CA GLY A 114 14.34 0.72 -18.18
C GLY A 114 15.06 1.55 -19.22
N ILE A 115 16.02 0.93 -19.95
CA ILE A 115 16.90 1.63 -20.89
C ILE A 115 16.08 2.24 -22.05
N ASP A 116 15.19 1.45 -22.62
CA ASP A 116 14.29 1.86 -23.70
C ASP A 116 13.00 1.04 -23.71
N GLU A 117 12.06 1.47 -24.54
CA GLU A 117 10.75 0.84 -24.69
C GLU A 117 10.84 -0.59 -25.25
N ALA A 118 11.75 -0.83 -26.22
CA ALA A 118 11.89 -2.15 -26.83
C ALA A 118 12.41 -3.18 -25.83
N THR A 119 13.38 -2.81 -25.00
CA THR A 119 13.89 -3.64 -23.91
C THR A 119 12.78 -4.00 -22.93
N MET A 120 11.94 -3.02 -22.55
CA MET A 120 10.82 -3.29 -21.64
C MET A 120 9.74 -4.15 -22.28
N LYS A 121 9.41 -3.92 -23.58
CA LYS A 121 8.45 -4.76 -24.32
C LYS A 121 8.90 -6.22 -24.43
N ALA A 122 10.19 -6.48 -24.53
CA ALA A 122 10.73 -7.84 -24.56
C ALA A 122 10.67 -8.55 -23.19
N ASN A 123 10.62 -7.79 -22.08
CA ASN A 123 10.81 -8.32 -20.72
C ASN A 123 9.66 -8.00 -19.75
N TYR A 124 8.54 -7.42 -20.17
CA TYR A 124 7.44 -7.02 -19.27
C TYR A 124 6.84 -8.19 -18.49
N TRP A 125 6.96 -9.42 -18.99
CA TRP A 125 6.50 -10.62 -18.31
C TRP A 125 7.12 -10.79 -16.91
N MET A 126 8.33 -10.27 -16.68
CA MET A 126 8.96 -10.27 -15.36
C MET A 126 8.13 -9.49 -14.34
N VAL A 127 7.60 -8.33 -14.74
CA VAL A 127 6.70 -7.52 -13.90
C VAL A 127 5.49 -8.32 -13.47
N GLN A 128 4.86 -9.00 -14.42
CA GLN A 128 3.66 -9.80 -14.16
C GLN A 128 3.93 -10.97 -13.22
N GLN A 129 5.05 -11.68 -13.41
CA GLN A 129 5.42 -12.78 -12.54
C GLN A 129 5.71 -12.34 -11.10
N ILE A 130 6.40 -11.22 -10.92
CA ILE A 130 6.68 -10.67 -9.59
C ILE A 130 5.38 -10.26 -8.89
N LEU A 131 4.50 -9.51 -9.55
CA LEU A 131 3.25 -9.10 -8.95
C LEU A 131 2.32 -10.28 -8.63
N ALA A 132 2.40 -11.38 -9.37
CA ALA A 132 1.68 -12.62 -9.06
C ALA A 132 2.18 -13.32 -7.78
N THR A 133 3.32 -12.94 -7.22
CA THR A 133 3.78 -13.42 -5.91
C THR A 133 3.13 -12.71 -4.72
N GLY A 134 2.37 -11.66 -4.96
CA GLY A 134 1.82 -10.79 -3.92
C GLY A 134 2.73 -9.61 -3.55
N ALA A 135 3.85 -9.40 -4.25
CA ALA A 135 4.64 -8.19 -4.13
C ALA A 135 3.79 -6.94 -4.44
N HIS A 136 4.09 -5.83 -3.78
CA HIS A 136 3.26 -4.63 -3.79
C HIS A 136 3.67 -3.60 -4.85
N GLY A 137 4.87 -3.73 -5.38
CA GLY A 137 5.38 -2.80 -6.37
C GLY A 137 6.65 -3.27 -7.07
N ILE A 138 7.01 -2.52 -8.08
CA ILE A 138 8.23 -2.71 -8.88
C ILE A 138 9.03 -1.41 -8.86
N LEU A 139 10.33 -1.52 -8.65
CA LEU A 139 11.29 -0.45 -8.88
C LEU A 139 11.98 -0.69 -10.22
N LEU A 140 11.71 0.15 -11.21
CA LEU A 140 12.36 0.08 -12.50
C LEU A 140 13.72 0.76 -12.42
N CYS A 141 14.76 -0.05 -12.40
CA CYS A 141 16.13 0.43 -12.40
C CYS A 141 16.52 1.02 -13.77
N HIS A 142 17.42 1.99 -13.77
CA HIS A 142 17.98 2.60 -14.98
C HIS A 142 16.95 3.13 -15.99
N ALA A 143 15.81 3.63 -15.53
CA ALA A 143 14.80 4.24 -16.40
C ALA A 143 15.38 5.44 -17.17
N ARG A 144 15.44 5.35 -18.49
CA ARG A 144 16.05 6.39 -19.37
C ARG A 144 15.05 7.03 -20.31
N THR A 145 13.94 6.35 -20.62
CA THR A 145 12.94 6.84 -21.58
C THR A 145 11.53 6.77 -21.00
N PRO A 146 10.66 7.74 -21.32
CA PRO A 146 9.25 7.67 -20.94
C PRO A 146 8.56 6.40 -21.42
N GLY A 147 8.88 5.92 -22.65
CA GLY A 147 8.31 4.71 -23.20
C GLY A 147 8.60 3.46 -22.37
N ALA A 148 9.81 3.34 -21.79
CA ALA A 148 10.13 2.24 -20.87
C ALA A 148 9.24 2.26 -19.62
N VAL A 149 8.99 3.44 -19.05
CA VAL A 149 8.11 3.61 -17.88
C VAL A 149 6.66 3.31 -18.24
N GLN A 150 6.20 3.75 -19.41
CA GLN A 150 4.84 3.44 -19.91
C GLN A 150 4.62 1.93 -19.99
N VAL A 151 5.56 1.18 -20.57
CA VAL A 151 5.48 -0.29 -20.66
C VAL A 151 5.45 -0.93 -19.26
N LEU A 152 6.27 -0.45 -18.32
CA LEU A 152 6.21 -0.94 -16.93
C LEU A 152 4.81 -0.77 -16.33
N VAL A 153 4.23 0.43 -16.46
CA VAL A 153 2.92 0.73 -15.91
C VAL A 153 1.84 -0.15 -16.53
N GLN A 154 1.87 -0.30 -17.86
CA GLN A 154 0.95 -1.19 -18.58
C GLN A 154 1.10 -2.65 -18.16
N ALA A 155 2.33 -3.14 -18.00
CA ALA A 155 2.60 -4.49 -17.54
C ALA A 155 2.11 -4.78 -16.11
N ALA A 156 2.11 -3.76 -15.25
CA ALA A 156 1.66 -3.87 -13.87
C ALA A 156 0.14 -3.80 -13.71
N ARG A 157 -0.57 -3.17 -14.65
CA ARG A 157 -2.00 -2.89 -14.54
C ARG A 157 -2.89 -3.92 -15.21
N TYR A 158 -4.08 -4.09 -14.65
CA TYR A 158 -5.16 -4.85 -15.30
C TYR A 158 -5.88 -3.99 -16.35
N PRO A 159 -6.39 -4.60 -17.44
CA PRO A 159 -7.04 -3.86 -18.54
C PRO A 159 -8.25 -3.02 -18.12
N PHE A 160 -8.95 -3.43 -17.07
CA PHE A 160 -10.14 -2.71 -16.56
C PHE A 160 -9.80 -1.47 -15.72
N HIS A 161 -8.55 -1.30 -15.29
CA HIS A 161 -8.08 -0.07 -14.63
C HIS A 161 -7.71 0.98 -15.68
N ARG A 162 -8.52 2.03 -15.77
CA ARG A 162 -8.50 2.98 -16.88
C ARG A 162 -7.73 4.28 -16.62
N GLN A 163 -7.09 4.41 -15.47
CA GLN A 163 -6.36 5.64 -15.12
C GLN A 163 -5.23 5.94 -16.11
N GLY A 164 -5.28 7.11 -16.75
CA GLY A 164 -4.29 7.56 -17.74
C GLY A 164 -4.42 6.91 -19.13
N VAL A 165 -5.35 5.96 -19.32
CA VAL A 165 -5.58 5.33 -20.62
C VAL A 165 -6.21 6.32 -21.59
N GLY A 166 -5.63 6.42 -22.80
CA GLY A 166 -6.05 7.35 -23.84
C GLY A 166 -5.37 8.72 -23.77
N SER A 167 -4.56 9.01 -22.72
CA SER A 167 -3.74 10.22 -22.68
C SER A 167 -2.25 9.95 -22.83
N ALA A 168 -1.68 9.10 -21.99
CA ALA A 168 -0.27 8.74 -22.02
C ALA A 168 -0.03 7.23 -21.90
N LEU A 169 -1.06 6.45 -21.60
CA LEU A 169 -1.00 5.02 -21.40
C LEU A 169 -2.00 4.31 -22.32
N GLU A 170 -1.66 3.10 -22.70
CA GLU A 170 -2.59 2.14 -23.29
C GLU A 170 -3.18 1.25 -22.18
N GLU A 171 -4.03 0.30 -22.55
CA GLU A 171 -4.63 -0.64 -21.63
C GLU A 171 -3.57 -1.48 -20.90
N GLY A 172 -3.89 -1.87 -19.67
CA GLY A 172 -3.05 -2.76 -18.89
C GLY A 172 -2.87 -4.12 -19.55
N LEU A 173 -1.69 -4.70 -19.39
CA LEU A 173 -1.30 -5.98 -19.99
C LEU A 173 -1.36 -7.15 -18.98
N ARG A 174 -1.66 -6.86 -17.71
CA ARG A 174 -1.70 -7.89 -16.68
C ARG A 174 -2.94 -8.77 -16.83
N GLY A 175 -2.74 -10.05 -17.14
CA GLY A 175 -3.81 -11.03 -17.26
C GLY A 175 -4.35 -11.52 -15.92
N SER A 176 -5.61 -11.97 -15.89
CA SER A 176 -6.18 -12.73 -14.78
C SER A 176 -5.55 -14.11 -14.71
N GLY A 177 -5.54 -14.74 -13.52
CA GLY A 177 -4.97 -16.08 -13.29
C GLY A 177 -3.78 -16.10 -12.32
N GLY A 178 -3.00 -15.00 -12.25
CA GLY A 178 -1.92 -14.84 -11.28
C GLY A 178 -2.38 -14.35 -9.91
N GLN A 179 -3.62 -13.87 -9.78
CA GLN A 179 -4.13 -13.27 -8.54
C GLN A 179 -4.39 -14.27 -7.41
N GLY A 180 -4.57 -15.54 -7.69
CA GLY A 180 -4.94 -16.53 -6.68
C GLY A 180 -3.94 -16.65 -5.52
N TYR A 181 -2.64 -16.70 -5.81
CA TYR A 181 -1.62 -16.68 -4.77
C TYR A 181 -1.44 -15.29 -4.15
N ALA A 182 -1.40 -14.26 -4.99
CA ALA A 182 -1.23 -12.90 -4.53
C ALA A 182 -2.33 -12.46 -3.55
N SER A 183 -3.59 -12.85 -3.82
CA SER A 183 -4.72 -12.57 -2.93
C SER A 183 -4.59 -13.25 -1.57
N GLN A 184 -4.07 -14.48 -1.53
CA GLN A 184 -3.78 -15.19 -0.27
C GLN A 184 -2.72 -14.45 0.55
N ILE A 185 -1.65 -13.97 -0.09
CA ILE A 185 -0.63 -13.16 0.58
C ILE A 185 -1.23 -11.87 1.15
N TRP A 186 -2.08 -11.18 0.39
CA TRP A 186 -2.74 -9.96 0.86
C TRP A 186 -3.88 -10.23 1.87
N GLY A 187 -4.31 -11.48 2.02
CA GLY A 187 -5.38 -11.88 2.96
C GLY A 187 -6.77 -11.43 2.50
N VAL A 188 -7.01 -11.37 1.20
CA VAL A 188 -8.27 -10.96 0.59
C VAL A 188 -8.76 -12.00 -0.42
N GLY A 189 -10.03 -11.93 -0.81
CA GLY A 189 -10.54 -12.73 -1.93
C GLY A 189 -9.98 -12.26 -3.27
N GLY A 190 -10.03 -13.15 -4.30
CA GLY A 190 -9.49 -12.87 -5.63
C GLY A 190 -10.07 -11.61 -6.28
N ASP A 191 -11.40 -11.42 -6.21
CA ASP A 191 -12.07 -10.24 -6.76
C ASP A 191 -11.63 -8.97 -6.02
N ARG A 192 -11.57 -9.04 -4.69
CA ARG A 192 -11.11 -7.90 -3.88
C ARG A 192 -9.65 -7.55 -4.14
N TYR A 193 -8.81 -8.56 -4.42
CA TYR A 193 -7.44 -8.32 -4.84
C TYR A 193 -7.38 -7.53 -6.15
N LEU A 194 -8.19 -7.90 -7.14
CA LEU A 194 -8.26 -7.18 -8.41
C LEU A 194 -8.68 -5.73 -8.24
N GLU A 195 -9.62 -5.45 -7.33
CA GLU A 195 -10.03 -4.09 -7.01
C GLU A 195 -8.92 -3.27 -6.31
N LEU A 196 -8.13 -3.92 -5.46
CA LEU A 196 -7.11 -3.26 -4.64
C LEU A 196 -5.75 -3.13 -5.37
N ALA A 197 -5.49 -3.93 -6.40
CA ALA A 197 -4.16 -4.05 -6.99
C ALA A 197 -3.67 -2.76 -7.67
N ASP A 198 -4.58 -1.90 -8.12
CA ASP A 198 -4.22 -0.73 -8.91
C ASP A 198 -4.79 0.63 -8.47
N PRO A 199 -5.62 0.76 -7.44
CA PRO A 199 -6.23 2.05 -7.13
C PRO A 199 -5.26 2.96 -6.37
N TRP A 200 -4.15 3.28 -6.99
CA TRP A 200 -3.32 4.39 -6.57
C TRP A 200 -3.73 5.62 -7.38
N PRO A 201 -4.09 6.75 -6.73
CA PRO A 201 -4.41 7.99 -7.43
C PRO A 201 -3.20 8.60 -8.12
#